data_e8cbe8abe87d1d1a4f0ad51937c93acf
#
_entry.id   e8cbe8abe87d1d1a4f0ad51937c93acf
#
_cell.length_a   1.000
_cell.length_b   1.000
_cell.length_c   1.000
_cell.angle_alpha   90.00
_cell.angle_beta   90.00
_cell.angle_gamma   90.00
#
_symmetry.space_group_name_H-M   'P 1'
#
loop_
_entity.id
_entity.type
_entity.pdbx_description
1 polymer ?
#
loop_
_entity_poly.entity_id
_entity_poly.type
_entity_poly.pdbx_seq_one_letter_code
_entity_poly.pdbx_strand_id
1 'polypeptide(L)'
;MLVKQGFYMHVIKFLQKYIVGFVFISGVIVMSGVGVIYFQVKDELPQIPKNLRYINQQPPTEIYSRDGKVLKILGDRSYMTLDLISPHFQKAIIAVEDSTFYEHHGLDPVSILRAFYKNTVKGKTAQGGSTITQQLAKNLFFSFEKSYERKLKELLMAFQIESTFSKPEILEAYANQVYFGKGAYGINRASQVYFGKNPSELSLLQSAILAAIPKSPNKVNPINNKEASIHRASYVLQRMVDEGYIDETQRAEALRSELDIRKANRKQNPDSYFLD
;
A
#
# COMPACT_ATOMS: atom_id res chain seq x y z
N MET A 1 -47.47 33.40 -17.31
CA MET A 1 -46.12 33.03 -16.81
C MET A 1 -46.19 31.94 -15.73
N LEU A 2 -47.11 32.01 -14.77
CA LEU A 2 -47.28 31.05 -13.65
C LEU A 2 -47.63 29.61 -14.06
N VAL A 3 -48.36 29.38 -15.13
CA VAL A 3 -48.76 28.02 -15.59
C VAL A 3 -47.57 27.20 -16.11
N LYS A 4 -46.61 27.85 -16.77
CA LYS A 4 -45.38 27.20 -17.23
C LYS A 4 -44.47 26.77 -16.06
N GLN A 5 -44.39 27.56 -15.00
CA GLN A 5 -43.60 27.19 -13.81
C GLN A 5 -44.15 25.95 -13.07
N GLY A 6 -45.49 25.84 -12.97
CA GLY A 6 -46.15 24.68 -12.37
C GLY A 6 -45.90 23.38 -13.15
N PHE A 7 -45.92 23.45 -14.47
CA PHE A 7 -45.63 22.29 -15.33
C PHE A 7 -44.18 21.83 -15.19
N TYR A 8 -43.20 22.72 -15.22
CA TYR A 8 -41.79 22.40 -15.02
C TYR A 8 -41.52 21.78 -13.66
N MET A 9 -42.14 22.27 -12.58
CA MET A 9 -42.01 21.70 -11.25
C MET A 9 -42.60 20.29 -11.16
N HIS A 10 -43.70 20.02 -11.84
CA HIS A 10 -44.30 18.68 -11.91
C HIS A 10 -43.40 17.68 -12.64
N VAL A 11 -42.84 18.08 -13.77
CA VAL A 11 -41.90 17.26 -14.57
C VAL A 11 -40.63 16.97 -13.78
N ILE A 12 -40.07 17.97 -13.07
CA ILE A 12 -38.87 17.80 -12.25
C ILE A 12 -39.15 16.80 -11.09
N LYS A 13 -40.27 16.96 -10.36
CA LYS A 13 -40.66 16.04 -9.29
C LYS A 13 -40.89 14.61 -9.82
N PHE A 14 -41.50 14.48 -10.98
CA PHE A 14 -41.70 13.20 -11.64
C PHE A 14 -40.39 12.53 -12.00
N LEU A 15 -39.48 13.26 -12.65
CA LEU A 15 -38.14 12.77 -12.99
C LEU A 15 -37.32 12.39 -11.74
N GLN A 16 -37.36 13.22 -10.70
CA GLN A 16 -36.69 12.91 -9.43
C GLN A 16 -37.18 11.61 -8.81
N LYS A 17 -38.51 11.34 -8.82
CA LYS A 17 -39.06 10.10 -8.28
C LYS A 17 -38.57 8.86 -9.04
N TYR A 18 -38.46 8.92 -10.36
CA TYR A 18 -37.97 7.79 -11.17
C TYR A 18 -36.46 7.62 -11.06
N ILE A 19 -35.70 8.72 -10.98
CA ILE A 19 -34.24 8.67 -10.72
C ILE A 19 -33.98 8.03 -9.36
N VAL A 20 -34.65 8.45 -8.30
CA VAL A 20 -34.51 7.87 -6.96
C VAL A 20 -34.91 6.39 -6.97
N GLY A 21 -36.04 6.04 -7.61
CA GLY A 21 -36.46 4.64 -7.76
C GLY A 21 -35.44 3.79 -8.53
N PHE A 22 -34.89 4.31 -9.62
CA PHE A 22 -33.85 3.62 -10.41
C PHE A 22 -32.57 3.44 -9.62
N VAL A 23 -32.10 4.47 -8.89
CA VAL A 23 -30.91 4.37 -8.02
C VAL A 23 -31.13 3.36 -6.91
N PHE A 24 -32.32 3.33 -6.29
CA PHE A 24 -32.66 2.38 -5.24
C PHE A 24 -32.67 0.93 -5.78
N ILE A 25 -33.36 0.69 -6.90
CA ILE A 25 -33.43 -0.65 -7.53
C ILE A 25 -32.04 -1.12 -7.95
N SER A 26 -31.25 -0.26 -8.61
CA SER A 26 -29.88 -0.61 -8.98
C SER A 26 -28.99 -0.88 -7.76
N GLY A 27 -29.18 -0.14 -6.68
CA GLY A 27 -28.51 -0.41 -5.40
C GLY A 27 -28.87 -1.79 -4.82
N VAL A 28 -30.15 -2.17 -4.83
CA VAL A 28 -30.61 -3.49 -4.37
C VAL A 28 -30.04 -4.61 -5.24
N ILE A 29 -30.03 -4.45 -6.56
CA ILE A 29 -29.45 -5.44 -7.49
C ILE A 29 -27.95 -5.62 -7.23
N VAL A 30 -27.20 -4.53 -7.07
CA VAL A 30 -25.77 -4.58 -6.75
C VAL A 30 -25.54 -5.25 -5.42
N MET A 31 -26.27 -4.89 -4.37
CA MET A 31 -26.14 -5.49 -3.05
C MET A 31 -26.49 -6.99 -3.05
N SER A 32 -27.53 -7.39 -3.77
CA SER A 32 -27.90 -8.80 -3.93
C SER A 32 -26.81 -9.58 -4.67
N GLY A 33 -26.24 -8.99 -5.76
CA GLY A 33 -25.12 -9.58 -6.48
C GLY A 33 -23.88 -9.76 -5.58
N VAL A 34 -23.53 -8.75 -4.79
CA VAL A 34 -22.43 -8.83 -3.81
C VAL A 34 -22.73 -9.92 -2.76
N GLY A 35 -23.97 -10.02 -2.28
CA GLY A 35 -24.39 -11.06 -1.34
C GLY A 35 -24.20 -12.47 -1.91
N VAL A 36 -24.66 -12.72 -3.14
CA VAL A 36 -24.49 -14.03 -3.80
C VAL A 36 -23.02 -14.39 -3.94
N ILE A 37 -22.21 -13.46 -4.40
CA ILE A 37 -20.77 -13.66 -4.58
C ILE A 37 -20.10 -13.91 -3.21
N TYR A 38 -20.47 -13.17 -2.17
CA TYR A 38 -19.98 -13.41 -0.82
C TYR A 38 -20.27 -14.84 -0.36
N PHE A 39 -21.50 -15.32 -0.53
CA PHE A 39 -21.87 -16.68 -0.15
C PHE A 39 -21.13 -17.76 -0.94
N GLN A 40 -20.78 -17.50 -2.20
CA GLN A 40 -19.98 -18.42 -3.01
C GLN A 40 -18.50 -18.48 -2.58
N VAL A 41 -17.95 -17.39 -2.09
CA VAL A 41 -16.51 -17.23 -1.86
C VAL A 41 -16.14 -17.33 -0.37
N LYS A 42 -17.09 -17.12 0.55
CA LYS A 42 -16.81 -17.04 2.00
C LYS A 42 -16.08 -18.27 2.57
N ASP A 43 -16.41 -19.46 2.07
CA ASP A 43 -15.84 -20.72 2.55
C ASP A 43 -14.41 -20.96 2.03
N GLU A 44 -13.99 -20.21 1.02
CA GLU A 44 -12.65 -20.22 0.46
C GLU A 44 -11.75 -19.11 1.04
N LEU A 45 -12.31 -18.23 1.88
CA LEU A 45 -11.52 -17.17 2.48
C LEU A 45 -10.60 -17.74 3.57
N PRO A 46 -9.32 -17.35 3.58
CA PRO A 46 -8.42 -17.72 4.65
C PRO A 46 -8.92 -17.21 6.01
N GLN A 47 -8.66 -17.99 7.05
CA GLN A 47 -8.96 -17.54 8.41
C GLN A 47 -8.04 -16.39 8.81
N ILE A 48 -8.62 -15.35 9.40
CA ILE A 48 -7.83 -14.25 9.96
C ILE A 48 -7.19 -14.73 11.27
N PRO A 49 -5.88 -14.61 11.42
CA PRO A 49 -5.21 -14.96 12.67
C PRO A 49 -5.56 -13.97 13.77
N LYS A 50 -5.43 -14.40 15.01
CA LYS A 50 -5.67 -13.53 16.17
C LYS A 50 -4.68 -12.35 16.27
N ASN A 51 -3.55 -12.43 15.58
CA ASN A 51 -2.54 -11.38 15.58
C ASN A 51 -1.82 -11.33 14.22
N LEU A 52 -1.82 -10.17 13.57
CA LEU A 52 -1.17 -9.95 12.27
C LEU A 52 0.36 -10.07 12.34
N ARG A 53 0.95 -9.91 13.52
CA ARG A 53 2.41 -10.00 13.71
C ARG A 53 2.96 -11.39 13.40
N TYR A 54 2.17 -12.44 13.64
CA TYR A 54 2.62 -13.84 13.46
C TYR A 54 2.38 -14.39 12.07
N ILE A 55 1.71 -13.65 11.19
CA ILE A 55 1.55 -14.10 9.80
C ILE A 55 2.91 -14.01 9.09
N ASN A 56 3.31 -15.13 8.48
CA ASN A 56 4.56 -15.22 7.71
C ASN A 56 5.86 -14.93 8.52
N GLN A 57 5.85 -15.06 9.83
CA GLN A 57 7.08 -15.18 10.62
C GLN A 57 7.66 -16.59 10.45
N GLN A 58 8.09 -16.90 9.24
CA GLN A 58 8.97 -18.06 9.09
C GLN A 58 10.33 -17.71 9.71
N PRO A 59 10.90 -18.60 10.51
CA PRO A 59 12.25 -18.38 11.03
C PRO A 59 13.20 -18.15 9.85
N PRO A 60 14.17 -17.28 10.00
CA PRO A 60 15.17 -17.07 8.95
C PRO A 60 15.88 -18.36 8.64
N THR A 61 16.15 -18.62 7.36
CA THR A 61 16.98 -19.74 6.95
C THR A 61 18.44 -19.34 7.14
N GLU A 62 19.13 -19.98 8.05
CA GLU A 62 20.55 -19.78 8.25
C GLU A 62 21.35 -20.78 7.41
N ILE A 63 22.27 -20.27 6.62
CA ILE A 63 23.21 -21.06 5.83
C ILE A 63 24.53 -21.09 6.57
N TYR A 64 24.98 -22.27 6.93
CA TYR A 64 26.22 -22.47 7.65
C TYR A 64 27.34 -22.97 6.73
N SER A 65 28.55 -22.56 7.03
CA SER A 65 29.76 -23.18 6.49
C SER A 65 29.98 -24.55 7.12
N ARG A 66 30.88 -25.34 6.56
CA ARG A 66 31.22 -26.69 7.07
C ARG A 66 31.80 -26.66 8.50
N ASP A 67 32.39 -25.54 8.90
CA ASP A 67 32.94 -25.30 10.25
C ASP A 67 31.91 -24.65 11.21
N GLY A 68 30.64 -24.61 10.82
CA GLY A 68 29.53 -24.14 11.68
C GLY A 68 29.37 -22.64 11.79
N LYS A 69 30.08 -21.84 10.96
CA LYS A 69 29.87 -20.41 10.93
C LYS A 69 28.67 -20.03 10.06
N VAL A 70 27.87 -19.09 10.51
CA VAL A 70 26.77 -18.55 9.71
C VAL A 70 27.34 -17.77 8.53
N LEU A 71 27.13 -18.28 7.31
CA LEU A 71 27.51 -17.62 6.05
C LEU A 71 26.49 -16.61 5.60
N LYS A 72 25.21 -16.95 5.70
CA LYS A 72 24.10 -16.10 5.23
C LYS A 72 22.84 -16.40 6.01
N ILE A 73 22.10 -15.34 6.32
CA ILE A 73 20.76 -15.43 6.88
C ILE A 73 19.79 -14.98 5.79
N LEU A 74 18.89 -15.88 5.38
CA LEU A 74 17.86 -15.62 4.38
C LEU A 74 16.51 -15.47 5.09
N GLY A 75 15.71 -14.49 4.64
CA GLY A 75 14.37 -14.31 5.17
C GLY A 75 14.32 -13.68 6.56
N ASP A 76 15.39 -12.99 7.01
CA ASP A 76 15.34 -12.20 8.24
C ASP A 76 14.27 -11.11 8.09
N ARG A 77 13.13 -11.34 8.74
CA ARG A 77 12.00 -10.45 8.82
C ARG A 77 11.83 -9.97 10.25
N SER A 78 12.84 -9.27 10.77
CA SER A 78 12.73 -8.62 12.09
C SER A 78 11.54 -7.69 12.08
N TYR A 79 10.49 -8.07 12.80
CA TYR A 79 9.26 -7.30 12.89
C TYR A 79 9.48 -6.02 13.70
N MET A 80 9.02 -4.90 13.17
CA MET A 80 9.14 -3.59 13.82
C MET A 80 7.76 -3.13 14.28
N THR A 81 7.66 -2.75 15.54
CA THR A 81 6.46 -2.08 16.06
C THR A 81 6.37 -0.66 15.48
N LEU A 82 5.16 -0.11 15.39
CA LEU A 82 4.92 1.15 14.70
C LEU A 82 5.69 2.33 15.31
N ASP A 83 5.93 2.31 16.61
CA ASP A 83 6.73 3.30 17.37
C ASP A 83 8.21 3.30 16.99
N LEU A 84 8.74 2.17 16.47
CA LEU A 84 10.10 2.04 15.99
C LEU A 84 10.24 2.37 14.48
N ILE A 85 9.15 2.77 13.83
CA ILE A 85 9.14 3.20 12.43
C ILE A 85 9.01 4.72 12.37
N SER A 86 9.91 5.37 11.61
CA SER A 86 9.89 6.83 11.45
C SER A 86 8.48 7.36 11.12
N PRO A 87 7.99 8.37 11.83
CA PRO A 87 6.73 9.05 11.52
C PRO A 87 6.70 9.61 10.09
N HIS A 88 7.86 9.98 9.55
CA HIS A 88 7.98 10.42 8.15
C HIS A 88 7.60 9.30 7.17
N PHE A 89 8.03 8.06 7.43
CA PHE A 89 7.66 6.93 6.58
C PHE A 89 6.17 6.60 6.71
N GLN A 90 5.63 6.58 7.93
CA GLN A 90 4.21 6.33 8.16
C GLN A 90 3.33 7.31 7.38
N LYS A 91 3.62 8.60 7.48
CA LYS A 91 2.91 9.66 6.74
C LYS A 91 3.12 9.57 5.23
N ALA A 92 4.35 9.28 4.77
CA ALA A 92 4.67 9.17 3.36
C ALA A 92 3.94 8.03 2.68
N ILE A 93 3.88 6.84 3.31
CA ILE A 93 3.21 5.68 2.73
C ILE A 93 1.68 5.88 2.68
N ILE A 94 1.09 6.49 3.71
CA ILE A 94 -0.32 6.85 3.73
C ILE A 94 -0.61 7.87 2.62
N ALA A 95 0.15 8.95 2.53
CA ALA A 95 -0.06 10.01 1.55
C ALA A 95 -0.03 9.51 0.10
N VAL A 96 0.80 8.51 -0.21
CA VAL A 96 0.99 8.03 -1.58
C VAL A 96 0.13 6.83 -1.95
N GLU A 97 -0.13 5.92 -1.02
CA GLU A 97 -0.88 4.68 -1.27
C GLU A 97 -2.35 4.82 -0.91
N ASP A 98 -2.69 5.55 0.16
CA ASP A 98 -4.05 5.59 0.72
C ASP A 98 -4.27 6.81 1.62
N SER A 99 -4.43 7.99 1.02
CA SER A 99 -4.48 9.24 1.77
C SER A 99 -5.66 9.36 2.75
N THR A 100 -6.71 8.61 2.53
CA THR A 100 -7.90 8.53 3.40
C THR A 100 -7.90 7.29 4.31
N PHE A 101 -6.71 6.68 4.54
CA PHE A 101 -6.57 5.43 5.28
C PHE A 101 -7.31 5.41 6.61
N TYR A 102 -7.28 6.50 7.37
CA TYR A 102 -7.94 6.58 8.67
C TYR A 102 -9.45 6.85 8.60
N GLU A 103 -10.00 7.13 7.42
CA GLU A 103 -11.39 7.56 7.23
C GLU A 103 -12.31 6.43 6.75
N HIS A 104 -11.76 5.43 6.07
CA HIS A 104 -12.53 4.33 5.49
C HIS A 104 -12.33 2.99 6.24
N HIS A 105 -13.17 2.00 5.94
CA HIS A 105 -13.13 0.65 6.51
C HIS A 105 -12.79 -0.40 5.43
N GLY A 106 -11.53 -0.39 4.94
CA GLY A 106 -11.00 -1.36 3.98
C GLY A 106 -11.27 -1.06 2.51
N LEU A 107 -12.25 -0.22 2.20
CA LEU A 107 -12.59 0.24 0.85
C LEU A 107 -12.77 1.76 0.85
N ASP A 108 -12.19 2.43 -0.13
CA ASP A 108 -12.44 3.84 -0.43
C ASP A 108 -13.17 3.98 -1.77
N PRO A 109 -14.52 4.08 -1.77
CA PRO A 109 -15.30 4.21 -2.99
C PRO A 109 -14.97 5.50 -3.77
N VAL A 110 -14.64 6.57 -3.05
CA VAL A 110 -14.33 7.88 -3.65
C VAL A 110 -13.00 7.80 -4.41
N SER A 111 -11.98 7.19 -3.81
CA SER A 111 -10.70 6.97 -4.49
C SER A 111 -10.82 6.02 -5.69
N ILE A 112 -11.67 5.01 -5.62
CA ILE A 112 -11.95 4.13 -6.76
C ILE A 112 -12.58 4.91 -7.91
N LEU A 113 -13.61 5.72 -7.65
CA LEU A 113 -14.27 6.56 -8.65
C LEU A 113 -13.30 7.60 -9.23
N ARG A 114 -12.49 8.22 -8.37
CA ARG A 114 -11.45 9.18 -8.78
C ARG A 114 -10.41 8.53 -9.69
N ALA A 115 -9.96 7.33 -9.34
CA ALA A 115 -9.00 6.55 -10.13
C ALA A 115 -9.61 6.16 -11.48
N PHE A 116 -10.85 5.69 -11.50
CA PHE A 116 -11.59 5.35 -12.72
C PHE A 116 -11.72 6.55 -13.66
N TYR A 117 -12.18 7.69 -13.15
CA TYR A 117 -12.30 8.91 -13.94
C TYR A 117 -10.96 9.38 -14.52
N LYS A 118 -9.91 9.44 -13.68
CA LYS A 118 -8.57 9.85 -14.13
C LYS A 118 -7.98 8.90 -15.18
N ASN A 119 -8.17 7.60 -15.01
CA ASN A 119 -7.66 6.59 -15.94
C ASN A 119 -8.40 6.65 -17.28
N THR A 120 -9.71 6.92 -17.25
CA THR A 120 -10.53 7.06 -18.46
C THR A 120 -10.17 8.33 -19.23
N VAL A 121 -10.03 9.48 -18.55
CA VAL A 121 -9.72 10.76 -19.19
C VAL A 121 -8.28 10.83 -19.68
N LYS A 122 -7.30 10.28 -18.94
CA LYS A 122 -5.88 10.38 -19.30
C LYS A 122 -5.37 9.20 -20.15
N GLY A 123 -6.19 8.18 -20.41
CA GLY A 123 -5.81 7.02 -21.24
C GLY A 123 -4.64 6.20 -20.70
N LYS A 124 -4.23 6.40 -19.46
CA LYS A 124 -3.13 5.70 -18.78
C LYS A 124 -3.55 5.32 -17.37
N THR A 125 -3.11 4.17 -16.87
CA THR A 125 -3.26 3.73 -15.48
C THR A 125 -2.43 4.65 -14.55
N ALA A 126 -2.92 5.87 -14.33
CA ALA A 126 -2.19 6.92 -13.62
C ALA A 126 -2.29 6.78 -12.10
N GLN A 127 -3.41 6.25 -11.59
CA GLN A 127 -3.67 6.14 -10.15
C GLN A 127 -4.28 4.78 -9.80
N GLY A 128 -3.80 4.14 -8.72
CA GLY A 128 -4.41 2.95 -8.12
C GLY A 128 -5.55 3.34 -7.19
N GLY A 129 -6.59 2.49 -7.12
CA GLY A 129 -7.71 2.66 -6.20
C GLY A 129 -7.74 1.58 -5.12
N SER A 130 -6.63 0.88 -4.86
CA SER A 130 -6.57 -0.13 -3.79
C SER A 130 -6.06 0.50 -2.51
N THR A 131 -6.72 0.19 -1.39
CA THR A 131 -6.32 0.66 -0.05
C THR A 131 -5.11 -0.11 0.49
N ILE A 132 -4.46 0.45 1.53
CA ILE A 132 -3.38 -0.21 2.29
C ILE A 132 -3.87 -1.58 2.80
N THR A 133 -5.09 -1.65 3.33
CA THR A 133 -5.67 -2.90 3.85
C THR A 133 -5.88 -3.96 2.76
N GLN A 134 -6.33 -3.56 1.57
CA GLN A 134 -6.44 -4.48 0.43
C GLN A 134 -5.07 -4.98 -0.04
N GLN A 135 -4.06 -4.11 -0.04
CA GLN A 135 -2.69 -4.50 -0.37
C GLN A 135 -2.11 -5.45 0.69
N LEU A 136 -2.40 -5.22 1.97
CA LEU A 136 -2.02 -6.11 3.06
C LEU A 136 -2.69 -7.48 2.89
N ALA A 137 -4.01 -7.52 2.68
CA ALA A 137 -4.76 -8.75 2.42
C ALA A 137 -4.15 -9.55 1.27
N LYS A 138 -3.85 -8.88 0.15
CA LYS A 138 -3.18 -9.51 -0.99
C LYS A 138 -1.83 -10.12 -0.60
N ASN A 139 -1.00 -9.38 0.12
CA ASN A 139 0.37 -9.82 0.45
C ASN A 139 0.39 -10.97 1.47
N LEU A 140 -0.62 -11.06 2.33
CA LEU A 140 -0.70 -12.08 3.38
C LEU A 140 -1.33 -13.38 2.91
N PHE A 141 -2.37 -13.30 2.06
CA PHE A 141 -3.27 -14.43 1.85
C PHE A 141 -3.37 -14.91 0.40
N PHE A 142 -2.87 -14.13 -0.57
CA PHE A 142 -3.11 -14.48 -1.97
C PHE A 142 -1.83 -14.55 -2.80
N SER A 143 -1.87 -15.40 -3.84
CA SER A 143 -0.80 -15.50 -4.84
C SER A 143 -0.81 -14.33 -5.82
N PHE A 144 0.25 -14.23 -6.64
CA PHE A 144 0.40 -13.12 -7.60
C PHE A 144 -0.47 -13.26 -8.88
N GLU A 145 -1.24 -14.33 -9.03
CA GLU A 145 -2.14 -14.49 -10.17
C GLU A 145 -3.21 -13.41 -10.16
N LYS A 146 -3.39 -12.75 -11.32
CA LYS A 146 -4.36 -11.68 -11.47
C LYS A 146 -5.70 -12.25 -11.94
N SER A 147 -6.71 -12.24 -11.06
CA SER A 147 -8.09 -12.58 -11.40
C SER A 147 -9.08 -11.61 -10.73
N TYR A 148 -10.27 -11.50 -11.30
CA TYR A 148 -11.37 -10.74 -10.68
C TYR A 148 -11.81 -11.38 -9.36
N GLU A 149 -11.82 -12.70 -9.32
CA GLU A 149 -12.15 -13.48 -8.12
C GLU A 149 -11.19 -13.17 -6.97
N ARG A 150 -9.88 -13.20 -7.24
CA ARG A 150 -8.89 -12.81 -6.24
C ARG A 150 -9.11 -11.36 -5.76
N LYS A 151 -9.44 -10.42 -6.67
CA LYS A 151 -9.68 -9.03 -6.27
C LYS A 151 -10.89 -8.89 -5.35
N LEU A 152 -11.90 -9.71 -5.55
CA LEU A 152 -13.04 -9.78 -4.65
C LEU A 152 -12.67 -10.38 -3.29
N LYS A 153 -11.90 -11.49 -3.28
CA LYS A 153 -11.37 -12.09 -2.04
C LYS A 153 -10.51 -11.08 -1.26
N GLU A 154 -9.65 -10.32 -1.95
CA GLU A 154 -8.86 -9.22 -1.34
C GLU A 154 -9.77 -8.19 -0.65
N LEU A 155 -10.87 -7.80 -1.30
CA LEU A 155 -11.82 -6.85 -0.74
C LEU A 155 -12.51 -7.40 0.51
N LEU A 156 -13.03 -8.63 0.45
CA LEU A 156 -13.69 -9.27 1.58
C LEU A 156 -12.74 -9.46 2.76
N MET A 157 -11.50 -9.88 2.50
CA MET A 157 -10.45 -9.97 3.51
C MET A 157 -10.09 -8.61 4.10
N ALA A 158 -10.08 -7.55 3.30
CA ALA A 158 -9.83 -6.20 3.80
C ALA A 158 -10.92 -5.76 4.80
N PHE A 159 -12.19 -6.02 4.51
CA PHE A 159 -13.27 -5.76 5.46
C PHE A 159 -13.14 -6.56 6.76
N GLN A 160 -12.76 -7.83 6.68
CA GLN A 160 -12.56 -8.66 7.86
C GLN A 160 -11.36 -8.19 8.69
N ILE A 161 -10.25 -7.78 8.05
CA ILE A 161 -9.07 -7.21 8.72
C ILE A 161 -9.49 -5.92 9.46
N GLU A 162 -10.19 -5.01 8.81
CA GLU A 162 -10.62 -3.74 9.40
C GLU A 162 -11.66 -3.92 10.52
N SER A 163 -12.45 -5.00 10.50
CA SER A 163 -13.38 -5.31 11.59
C SER A 163 -12.69 -5.93 12.81
N THR A 164 -11.46 -6.44 12.64
CA THR A 164 -10.73 -7.20 13.66
C THR A 164 -9.59 -6.40 14.27
N PHE A 165 -8.92 -5.57 13.47
CA PHE A 165 -7.70 -4.85 13.85
C PHE A 165 -7.87 -3.32 13.72
N SER A 166 -7.19 -2.59 14.58
CA SER A 166 -7.12 -1.13 14.51
C SER A 166 -6.25 -0.65 13.35
N LYS A 167 -6.46 0.57 12.91
CA LYS A 167 -5.65 1.21 11.86
C LYS A 167 -4.14 1.19 12.13
N PRO A 168 -3.66 1.48 13.35
CA PRO A 168 -2.24 1.33 13.68
C PRO A 168 -1.72 -0.10 13.49
N GLU A 169 -2.47 -1.13 13.90
CA GLU A 169 -2.06 -2.53 13.73
C GLU A 169 -2.01 -2.93 12.25
N ILE A 170 -2.95 -2.45 11.45
CA ILE A 170 -2.97 -2.67 10.00
C ILE A 170 -1.76 -2.00 9.32
N LEU A 171 -1.46 -0.75 9.66
CA LEU A 171 -0.32 -0.01 9.13
C LEU A 171 1.00 -0.66 9.53
N GLU A 172 1.12 -1.09 10.79
CA GLU A 172 2.26 -1.84 11.31
C GLU A 172 2.49 -3.12 10.51
N ALA A 173 1.44 -3.93 10.36
CA ALA A 173 1.52 -5.16 9.58
C ALA A 173 1.89 -4.89 8.11
N TYR A 174 1.30 -3.86 7.49
CA TYR A 174 1.63 -3.47 6.13
C TYR A 174 3.10 -3.10 5.97
N ALA A 175 3.61 -2.22 6.83
CA ALA A 175 5.01 -1.79 6.80
C ALA A 175 5.99 -2.95 6.93
N ASN A 176 5.62 -4.00 7.67
CA ASN A 176 6.44 -5.20 7.86
C ASN A 176 6.32 -6.24 6.74
N GLN A 177 5.26 -6.19 5.90
CA GLN A 177 5.00 -7.20 4.88
C GLN A 177 5.29 -6.74 3.45
N VAL A 178 5.23 -5.43 3.20
CA VAL A 178 5.37 -4.91 1.84
C VAL A 178 6.76 -5.17 1.27
N TYR A 179 6.81 -5.47 -0.04
CA TYR A 179 8.04 -5.72 -0.75
C TYR A 179 8.66 -4.44 -1.29
N PHE A 180 9.89 -4.16 -0.92
CA PHE A 180 10.66 -2.97 -1.32
C PHE A 180 11.71 -3.24 -2.42
N GLY A 181 11.69 -4.38 -3.07
CA GLY A 181 12.73 -4.73 -4.05
C GLY A 181 14.00 -5.28 -3.40
N LYS A 182 14.93 -5.80 -4.23
CA LYS A 182 16.22 -6.35 -3.77
C LYS A 182 16.11 -7.42 -2.66
N GLY A 183 15.02 -8.18 -2.66
CA GLY A 183 14.76 -9.17 -1.61
C GLY A 183 14.41 -8.56 -0.24
N ALA A 184 14.13 -7.24 -0.18
CA ALA A 184 13.76 -6.56 1.04
C ALA A 184 12.23 -6.63 1.25
N TYR A 185 11.80 -7.47 2.17
CA TYR A 185 10.44 -7.52 2.69
C TYR A 185 10.41 -6.81 4.05
N GLY A 186 9.46 -5.88 4.20
CA GLY A 186 9.31 -5.05 5.38
C GLY A 186 10.29 -3.89 5.48
N ILE A 187 9.86 -2.90 6.26
CA ILE A 187 10.55 -1.60 6.40
C ILE A 187 11.94 -1.75 7.05
N ASN A 188 12.11 -2.69 8.01
CA ASN A 188 13.39 -2.90 8.64
C ASN A 188 14.45 -3.34 7.62
N ARG A 189 14.13 -4.39 6.86
CA ARG A 189 15.04 -4.89 5.84
C ARG A 189 15.30 -3.85 4.75
N ALA A 190 14.28 -3.11 4.33
CA ALA A 190 14.42 -2.05 3.34
C ALA A 190 15.35 -0.92 3.83
N SER A 191 15.16 -0.44 5.07
CA SER A 191 16.01 0.59 5.68
C SER A 191 17.49 0.15 5.73
N GLN A 192 17.73 -1.08 6.13
CA GLN A 192 19.07 -1.65 6.20
C GLN A 192 19.71 -1.83 4.81
N VAL A 193 18.95 -2.34 3.84
CA VAL A 193 19.46 -2.60 2.47
C VAL A 193 19.81 -1.30 1.76
N TYR A 194 18.96 -0.30 1.85
CA TYR A 194 19.11 0.94 1.08
C TYR A 194 19.96 1.98 1.78
N PHE A 195 19.89 2.07 3.11
CA PHE A 195 20.51 3.16 3.86
C PHE A 195 21.43 2.70 5.01
N GLY A 196 21.38 1.42 5.41
CA GLY A 196 22.16 0.91 6.54
C GLY A 196 21.73 1.51 7.88
N LYS A 197 20.47 1.91 8.01
CA LYS A 197 19.90 2.60 9.18
C LYS A 197 18.74 1.82 9.78
N ASN A 198 18.44 2.11 11.03
CA ASN A 198 17.19 1.66 11.65
C ASN A 198 16.00 2.42 11.04
N PRO A 199 14.80 1.81 10.98
CA PRO A 199 13.60 2.48 10.45
C PRO A 199 13.24 3.77 11.17
N SER A 200 13.53 3.90 12.46
CA SER A 200 13.30 5.11 13.26
C SER A 200 14.18 6.30 12.85
N GLU A 201 15.34 6.03 12.24
CA GLU A 201 16.35 7.02 11.87
C GLU A 201 16.21 7.52 10.43
N LEU A 202 15.18 7.06 9.71
CA LEU A 202 14.95 7.46 8.32
C LEU A 202 14.61 8.95 8.24
N SER A 203 15.37 9.68 7.43
CA SER A 203 15.07 11.08 7.11
C SER A 203 13.79 11.20 6.27
N LEU A 204 13.27 12.42 6.12
CA LEU A 204 12.09 12.68 5.30
C LEU A 204 12.30 12.22 3.85
N LEU A 205 13.46 12.52 3.22
CA LEU A 205 13.76 12.07 1.87
C LEU A 205 13.87 10.54 1.78
N GLN A 206 14.57 9.90 2.72
CA GLN A 206 14.71 8.45 2.77
C GLN A 206 13.35 7.75 2.95
N SER A 207 12.50 8.30 3.79
CA SER A 207 11.12 7.84 4.01
C SER A 207 10.27 7.95 2.74
N ALA A 208 10.34 9.08 2.05
CA ALA A 208 9.64 9.28 0.78
C ALA A 208 10.14 8.34 -0.33
N ILE A 209 11.45 8.05 -0.38
CA ILE A 209 12.02 7.07 -1.30
C ILE A 209 11.46 5.68 -1.01
N LEU A 210 11.51 5.22 0.24
CA LEU A 210 10.96 3.90 0.58
C LEU A 210 9.46 3.81 0.29
N ALA A 211 8.69 4.84 0.62
CA ALA A 211 7.26 4.87 0.31
C ALA A 211 6.95 4.84 -1.21
N ALA A 212 7.89 5.26 -2.05
CA ALA A 212 7.74 5.25 -3.51
C ALA A 212 8.00 3.86 -4.15
N ILE A 213 8.75 2.98 -3.48
CA ILE A 213 9.23 1.71 -4.04
C ILE A 213 8.12 0.68 -4.27
N PRO A 214 7.14 0.45 -3.37
CA PRO A 214 6.17 -0.65 -3.49
C PRO A 214 5.42 -0.66 -4.82
N LYS A 215 5.17 0.50 -5.40
CA LYS A 215 4.50 0.62 -6.71
C LYS A 215 5.32 0.07 -7.88
N SER A 216 6.64 0.11 -7.83
CA SER A 216 7.54 -0.36 -8.90
C SER A 216 8.91 -0.76 -8.36
N PRO A 217 9.04 -1.85 -7.60
CA PRO A 217 10.23 -2.20 -6.82
C PRO A 217 11.50 -2.36 -7.65
N ASN A 218 11.37 -2.79 -8.90
CA ASN A 218 12.51 -3.02 -9.79
C ASN A 218 12.98 -1.75 -10.50
N LYS A 219 12.09 -0.75 -10.68
CA LYS A 219 12.38 0.46 -11.46
C LYS A 219 12.77 1.66 -10.61
N VAL A 220 12.27 1.74 -9.38
CA VAL A 220 12.29 2.96 -8.56
C VAL A 220 13.25 2.84 -7.36
N ASN A 221 13.96 1.72 -7.20
CA ASN A 221 14.87 1.61 -6.07
C ASN A 221 16.19 2.39 -6.30
N PRO A 222 16.72 3.04 -5.24
CA PRO A 222 17.84 3.98 -5.37
C PRO A 222 19.17 3.33 -5.71
N ILE A 223 19.36 2.02 -5.49
CA ILE A 223 20.57 1.29 -5.87
C ILE A 223 20.64 1.10 -7.39
N ASN A 224 19.48 0.82 -8.02
CA ASN A 224 19.43 0.59 -9.46
C ASN A 224 19.34 1.89 -10.25
N ASN A 225 18.55 2.87 -9.75
CA ASN A 225 18.34 4.15 -10.43
C ASN A 225 18.04 5.26 -9.42
N LYS A 226 19.10 5.95 -9.01
CA LYS A 226 19.03 7.05 -8.02
C LYS A 226 18.12 8.17 -8.50
N GLU A 227 18.23 8.58 -9.77
CA GLU A 227 17.47 9.71 -10.33
C GLU A 227 15.96 9.38 -10.40
N ALA A 228 15.58 8.22 -10.91
CA ALA A 228 14.19 7.79 -10.94
C ALA A 228 13.61 7.68 -9.53
N SER A 229 14.42 7.26 -8.56
CA SER A 229 14.04 7.17 -7.16
C SER A 229 13.75 8.54 -6.56
N ILE A 230 14.64 9.52 -6.77
CA ILE A 230 14.47 10.91 -6.32
C ILE A 230 13.25 11.55 -7.01
N HIS A 231 13.12 11.37 -8.32
CA HIS A 231 11.97 11.89 -9.07
C HIS A 231 10.65 11.34 -8.49
N ARG A 232 10.61 10.05 -8.17
CA ARG A 232 9.41 9.45 -7.58
C ARG A 232 9.19 9.88 -6.13
N ALA A 233 10.26 10.05 -5.34
CA ALA A 233 10.19 10.60 -3.99
C ALA A 233 9.68 12.04 -3.99
N SER A 234 10.04 12.87 -4.98
CA SER A 234 9.48 14.21 -5.14
C SER A 234 7.95 14.20 -5.29
N TYR A 235 7.41 13.20 -6.01
CA TYR A 235 5.95 13.01 -6.07
C TYR A 235 5.35 12.62 -4.70
N VAL A 236 6.03 11.74 -3.93
CA VAL A 236 5.57 11.36 -2.59
C VAL A 236 5.58 12.57 -1.65
N LEU A 237 6.67 13.36 -1.67
CA LEU A 237 6.77 14.58 -0.87
C LEU A 237 5.69 15.59 -1.24
N GLN A 238 5.36 15.73 -2.54
CA GLN A 238 4.24 16.58 -2.95
C GLN A 238 2.92 16.08 -2.38
N ARG A 239 2.68 14.76 -2.41
CA ARG A 239 1.49 14.18 -1.78
C ARG A 239 1.44 14.46 -0.27
N MET A 240 2.59 14.43 0.41
CA MET A 240 2.66 14.77 1.84
C MET A 240 2.32 16.25 2.09
N VAL A 241 2.67 17.15 1.18
CA VAL A 241 2.25 18.56 1.25
C VAL A 241 0.75 18.67 1.01
N ASP A 242 0.22 18.03 -0.05
CA ASP A 242 -1.20 18.05 -0.40
C ASP A 242 -2.10 17.56 0.75
N GLU A 243 -1.60 16.59 1.55
CA GLU A 243 -2.30 16.04 2.73
C GLU A 243 -1.95 16.80 4.05
N GLY A 244 -1.16 17.88 3.99
CA GLY A 244 -0.80 18.70 5.14
C GLY A 244 0.15 18.02 6.16
N TYR A 245 0.84 16.98 5.77
CA TYR A 245 1.83 16.28 6.64
C TYR A 245 3.16 17.01 6.75
N ILE A 246 3.51 17.79 5.74
CA ILE A 246 4.68 18.66 5.66
C ILE A 246 4.31 19.95 4.91
N ASP A 247 5.13 20.99 5.05
CA ASP A 247 5.02 22.21 4.26
C ASP A 247 5.98 22.21 3.04
N GLU A 248 5.84 23.22 2.16
CA GLU A 248 6.70 23.35 0.96
C GLU A 248 8.16 23.62 1.32
N THR A 249 8.46 24.24 2.48
CA THR A 249 9.82 24.47 2.95
C THR A 249 10.49 23.14 3.30
N GLN A 250 9.82 22.31 4.09
CA GLN A 250 10.29 20.98 4.46
C GLN A 250 10.48 20.08 3.23
N ARG A 251 9.55 20.17 2.25
CA ARG A 251 9.68 19.48 0.97
C ARG A 251 10.93 19.93 0.21
N ALA A 252 11.16 21.24 0.09
CA ALA A 252 12.31 21.78 -0.63
C ALA A 252 13.64 21.42 0.06
N GLU A 253 13.71 21.47 1.38
CA GLU A 253 14.86 21.06 2.18
C GLU A 253 15.14 19.56 2.01
N ALA A 254 14.12 18.71 2.07
CA ALA A 254 14.29 17.27 1.85
C ALA A 254 14.88 16.96 0.47
N LEU A 255 14.42 17.63 -0.58
CA LEU A 255 14.92 17.42 -1.94
C LEU A 255 16.35 17.94 -2.17
N ARG A 256 16.81 18.91 -1.36
CA ARG A 256 18.20 19.41 -1.39
C ARG A 256 19.15 18.59 -0.51
N SER A 257 18.60 17.80 0.41
CA SER A 257 19.41 17.01 1.34
C SER A 257 20.23 15.96 0.58
N GLU A 258 21.43 15.69 1.09
CA GLU A 258 22.26 14.64 0.54
C GLU A 258 21.63 13.26 0.77
N LEU A 259 21.53 12.49 -0.30
CA LEU A 259 21.04 11.12 -0.25
C LEU A 259 22.24 10.17 -0.17
N ASP A 260 22.50 9.70 1.04
CA ASP A 260 23.44 8.61 1.27
C ASP A 260 22.76 7.26 1.04
N ILE A 261 23.22 6.55 0.00
CA ILE A 261 22.75 5.21 -0.35
C ILE A 261 23.87 4.26 0.03
N ARG A 262 23.52 3.23 0.78
CA ARG A 262 24.47 2.18 1.12
C ARG A 262 25.04 1.57 -0.16
N LYS A 263 26.32 1.84 -0.41
CA LYS A 263 27.04 1.16 -1.50
C LYS A 263 27.02 -0.33 -1.18
N ALA A 264 26.55 -1.14 -2.12
CA ALA A 264 26.70 -2.58 -2.00
C ALA A 264 28.20 -2.83 -1.80
N ASN A 265 28.59 -3.13 -0.57
CA ASN A 265 29.95 -3.57 -0.31
C ASN A 265 30.09 -4.92 -1.04
N ARG A 266 30.56 -4.86 -2.30
CA ARG A 266 31.23 -5.98 -2.94
C ARG A 266 32.59 -6.18 -2.25
N LYS A 267 32.62 -6.32 -0.94
CA LYS A 267 33.64 -7.15 -0.34
C LYS A 267 33.28 -8.55 -0.79
N GLN A 268 33.96 -8.97 -1.82
CA GLN A 268 34.07 -10.36 -2.20
C GLN A 268 34.37 -11.14 -0.92
N ASN A 269 33.31 -11.63 -0.29
CA ASN A 269 33.50 -12.77 0.57
C ASN A 269 33.89 -13.87 -0.41
N PRO A 270 35.07 -14.51 -0.28
CA PRO A 270 35.48 -15.59 -1.18
C PRO A 270 34.41 -16.71 -1.25
N ASP A 271 33.55 -16.76 -0.22
CA ASP A 271 32.47 -17.73 -0.10
C ASP A 271 31.19 -17.33 -0.88
N SER A 272 31.14 -16.15 -1.53
CA SER A 272 29.98 -15.70 -2.31
C SER A 272 29.75 -16.51 -3.59
N TYR A 273 30.78 -17.18 -4.10
CA TYR A 273 30.68 -18.05 -5.29
C TYR A 273 29.70 -19.23 -5.12
N PHE A 274 29.33 -19.56 -3.89
CA PHE A 274 28.39 -20.66 -3.60
C PHE A 274 26.97 -20.18 -3.23
N LEU A 275 26.73 -18.87 -3.23
CA LEU A 275 25.50 -18.28 -2.66
C LEU A 275 24.76 -17.34 -3.61
N ASP A 276 25.23 -17.14 -4.86
CA ASP A 276 24.55 -16.37 -5.90
C ASP A 276 23.71 -17.28 -6.81
#